data_bd187e165dfb947487db18fa1a9d5a99
#
_entry.id   bd187e165dfb947487db18fa1a9d5a99
#
_cell.length_a   1.000
_cell.length_b   1.000
_cell.length_c   1.000
_cell.angle_alpha   90.00
_cell.angle_beta   90.00
_cell.angle_gamma   90.00
#
_symmetry.space_group_name_H-M   'P 1'
#
loop_
_entity.id
_entity.type
_entity.pdbx_description
1 polymer ?
#
loop_
_entity_poly.entity_id
_entity_poly.type
_entity_poly.pdbx_seq_one_letter_code
_entity_poly.pdbx_strand_id
1 'polypeptide(L)'
;MAATAQTHFQSDERHTSLLSATTLVGPATVFVAAGLLAPLAILFRYSFNRFEPRRMMVETFSLDNYVKFFADPYYTGVLWTTLRVAALCTVVCLAMGLPLAYVLARTQSRFKNVLIMLVVLPLFVGNAVRAAGWMTLFGSKGFLNVTLMQLGIITQPLQIMFTEGAVIAGIIAVNLPYMVLTLQSVIEGINRNVEEAAFSLGAGPATMFRRVLLPLSLPGILGGTILTFILGMNAYATPVLLGGPKFKMMGPLVYGQFQLNNWPFGASVAFILMTATLTLTATANILIQRRFRR
;
A
#
# COMPACT_ATOMS: atom_id res chain seq x y z
N MET A 1 -10.65 -48.84 31.31
CA MET A 1 -11.25 -47.74 32.08
C MET A 1 -10.36 -46.52 32.21
N ALA A 2 -9.04 -46.57 32.13
CA ALA A 2 -8.15 -45.37 32.22
C ALA A 2 -8.10 -44.52 30.95
N ALA A 3 -8.28 -45.07 29.75
CA ALA A 3 -8.20 -44.35 28.49
C ALA A 3 -9.40 -43.42 28.22
N THR A 4 -10.59 -43.78 28.73
CA THR A 4 -11.83 -42.98 28.59
C THR A 4 -11.87 -41.77 29.54
N ALA A 5 -11.15 -41.81 30.66
CA ALA A 5 -11.06 -40.66 31.59
C ALA A 5 -10.12 -39.55 31.06
N GLN A 6 -9.05 -39.92 30.34
CA GLN A 6 -8.12 -38.94 29.80
C GLN A 6 -8.71 -38.12 28.62
N THR A 7 -9.59 -38.70 27.83
CA THR A 7 -10.24 -38.00 26.73
C THR A 7 -11.30 -36.98 27.22
N HIS A 8 -11.96 -37.25 28.33
CA HIS A 8 -12.92 -36.32 28.94
C HIS A 8 -12.24 -35.09 29.60
N PHE A 9 -11.10 -35.29 30.25
CA PHE A 9 -10.34 -34.20 30.83
C PHE A 9 -9.75 -33.25 29.79
N GLN A 10 -9.26 -33.73 28.67
CA GLN A 10 -8.71 -32.90 27.58
C GLN A 10 -9.78 -32.10 26.81
N SER A 11 -11.02 -32.61 26.75
CA SER A 11 -12.12 -31.87 26.11
C SER A 11 -12.63 -30.73 26.98
N ASP A 12 -12.67 -30.91 28.30
CA ASP A 12 -13.12 -29.87 29.26
C ASP A 12 -12.10 -28.72 29.37
N GLU A 13 -10.80 -29.00 29.38
CA GLU A 13 -9.76 -27.97 29.38
C GLU A 13 -9.76 -27.12 28.09
N ARG A 14 -10.05 -27.72 26.94
CA ARG A 14 -10.17 -26.98 25.68
C ARG A 14 -11.42 -26.09 25.65
N HIS A 15 -12.55 -26.57 26.16
CA HIS A 15 -13.78 -25.78 26.23
C HIS A 15 -13.68 -24.60 27.22
N THR A 16 -13.07 -24.80 28.39
CA THR A 16 -12.85 -23.73 29.35
C THR A 16 -11.82 -22.70 28.87
N SER A 17 -10.78 -23.12 28.15
CA SER A 17 -9.79 -22.18 27.58
C SER A 17 -10.38 -21.38 26.40
N LEU A 18 -11.23 -21.96 25.58
CA LEU A 18 -11.93 -21.26 24.49
C LEU A 18 -12.97 -20.28 25.02
N LEU A 19 -13.73 -20.64 26.06
CA LEU A 19 -14.70 -19.74 26.70
C LEU A 19 -14.01 -18.56 27.39
N SER A 20 -12.89 -18.79 28.07
CA SER A 20 -12.12 -17.70 28.69
C SER A 20 -11.43 -16.83 27.64
N ALA A 21 -10.94 -17.38 26.55
CA ALA A 21 -10.38 -16.59 25.44
C ALA A 21 -11.45 -15.75 24.73
N THR A 22 -12.64 -16.31 24.48
CA THR A 22 -13.75 -15.56 23.84
C THR A 22 -14.33 -14.48 24.72
N THR A 23 -14.41 -14.69 26.03
CA THR A 23 -14.87 -13.64 26.97
C THR A 23 -13.85 -12.52 27.16
N LEU A 24 -12.55 -12.83 27.06
CA LEU A 24 -11.49 -11.83 27.20
C LEU A 24 -11.31 -10.99 25.92
N VAL A 25 -11.28 -11.65 24.75
CA VAL A 25 -10.99 -11.00 23.45
C VAL A 25 -12.28 -10.58 22.73
N GLY A 26 -13.41 -11.28 23.01
CA GLY A 26 -14.70 -11.06 22.35
C GLY A 26 -15.18 -9.61 22.37
N PRO A 27 -15.29 -8.95 23.52
CA PRO A 27 -15.77 -7.57 23.60
C PRO A 27 -14.93 -6.59 22.80
N ALA A 28 -13.60 -6.72 22.87
CA ALA A 28 -12.68 -5.88 22.09
C ALA A 28 -12.82 -6.14 20.58
N THR A 29 -12.93 -7.40 20.17
CA THR A 29 -13.12 -7.78 18.76
C THR A 29 -14.45 -7.27 18.23
N VAL A 30 -15.54 -7.41 18.98
CA VAL A 30 -16.87 -6.91 18.59
C VAL A 30 -16.86 -5.39 18.48
N PHE A 31 -16.25 -4.69 19.42
CA PHE A 31 -16.14 -3.23 19.38
C PHE A 31 -15.37 -2.75 18.15
N VAL A 32 -14.21 -3.34 17.86
CA VAL A 32 -13.40 -3.00 16.68
C VAL A 32 -14.14 -3.37 15.40
N ALA A 33 -14.74 -4.56 15.33
CA ALA A 33 -15.50 -5.00 14.16
C ALA A 33 -16.72 -4.11 13.91
N ALA A 34 -17.49 -3.76 14.94
CA ALA A 34 -18.63 -2.86 14.82
C ALA A 34 -18.19 -1.45 14.37
N GLY A 35 -17.13 -0.90 14.97
CA GLY A 35 -16.59 0.41 14.61
C GLY A 35 -16.07 0.48 13.16
N LEU A 36 -15.62 -0.63 12.61
CA LEU A 36 -15.14 -0.71 11.23
C LEU A 36 -16.28 -1.05 10.25
N LEU A 37 -17.09 -2.05 10.56
CA LEU A 37 -18.11 -2.55 9.63
C LEU A 37 -19.35 -1.65 9.56
N ALA A 38 -19.76 -1.01 10.66
CA ALA A 38 -20.95 -0.16 10.66
C ALA A 38 -20.82 1.05 9.71
N PRO A 39 -19.74 1.87 9.74
CA PRO A 39 -19.56 2.95 8.77
C PRO A 39 -19.47 2.44 7.33
N LEU A 40 -18.80 1.30 7.10
CA LEU A 40 -18.72 0.70 5.77
C LEU A 40 -20.08 0.25 5.26
N ALA A 41 -20.90 -0.36 6.12
CA ALA A 41 -22.26 -0.78 5.76
C ALA A 41 -23.15 0.42 5.43
N ILE A 42 -23.03 1.52 6.17
CA ILE A 42 -23.75 2.77 5.90
C ILE A 42 -23.32 3.35 4.55
N LEU A 43 -22.03 3.46 4.30
CA LEU A 43 -21.51 3.93 3.00
C LEU A 43 -21.91 3.00 1.86
N PHE A 44 -21.91 1.68 2.09
CA PHE A 44 -22.41 0.71 1.10
C PHE A 44 -23.88 0.95 0.78
N ARG A 45 -24.72 1.18 1.80
CA ARG A 45 -26.12 1.55 1.58
C ARG A 45 -26.25 2.86 0.81
N TYR A 46 -25.43 3.86 1.10
CA TYR A 46 -25.45 5.15 0.40
C TYR A 46 -25.05 5.02 -1.08
N SER A 47 -24.20 4.07 -1.45
CA SER A 47 -23.78 3.86 -2.84
C SER A 47 -24.94 3.55 -3.80
N PHE A 48 -26.08 3.06 -3.29
CA PHE A 48 -27.29 2.76 -4.05
C PHE A 48 -28.28 3.92 -4.10
N ASN A 49 -28.06 4.99 -3.34
CA ASN A 49 -28.92 6.16 -3.35
C ASN A 49 -28.67 7.02 -4.59
N ARG A 50 -29.64 7.90 -4.93
CA ARG A 50 -29.48 8.89 -5.98
C ARG A 50 -29.03 10.23 -5.43
N PHE A 51 -28.21 10.93 -6.18
CA PHE A 51 -27.84 12.33 -5.92
C PHE A 51 -28.76 13.28 -6.67
N GLU A 52 -29.40 14.20 -5.93
CA GLU A 52 -30.15 15.33 -6.47
C GLU A 52 -29.57 16.63 -5.93
N PRO A 53 -29.23 17.64 -6.77
CA PRO A 53 -28.58 18.87 -6.30
C PRO A 53 -29.34 19.65 -5.22
N ARG A 54 -30.69 19.53 -5.19
CA ARG A 54 -31.54 20.23 -4.20
C ARG A 54 -31.70 19.48 -2.86
N ARG A 55 -31.69 18.15 -2.90
CA ARG A 55 -31.90 17.27 -1.74
C ARG A 55 -30.65 16.54 -1.29
N MET A 56 -29.57 16.72 -2.05
CA MET A 56 -28.24 16.08 -1.87
C MET A 56 -28.29 14.56 -1.99
N MET A 57 -29.12 13.87 -1.22
CA MET A 57 -29.28 12.43 -1.27
C MET A 57 -30.75 12.07 -1.18
N VAL A 58 -31.22 11.26 -2.12
CA VAL A 58 -32.55 10.69 -2.14
C VAL A 58 -32.42 9.19 -1.90
N GLU A 59 -33.15 8.69 -0.91
CA GLU A 59 -33.13 7.27 -0.57
C GLU A 59 -33.80 6.47 -1.69
N THR A 60 -33.01 5.71 -2.40
CA THR A 60 -33.43 4.81 -3.48
C THR A 60 -32.59 3.53 -3.38
N PHE A 61 -32.94 2.54 -4.19
CA PHE A 61 -32.09 1.37 -4.39
C PHE A 61 -31.84 1.24 -5.90
N SER A 62 -30.78 1.88 -6.36
CA SER A 62 -30.42 1.96 -7.77
C SER A 62 -28.94 1.65 -8.00
N LEU A 63 -28.61 1.02 -9.10
CA LEU A 63 -27.26 0.78 -9.58
C LEU A 63 -26.74 1.91 -10.48
N ASP A 64 -27.46 3.00 -10.64
CA ASP A 64 -27.15 4.09 -11.57
C ASP A 64 -25.74 4.66 -11.37
N ASN A 65 -25.26 4.74 -10.12
CA ASN A 65 -23.92 5.23 -9.81
C ASN A 65 -22.83 4.30 -10.38
N TYR A 66 -23.05 2.99 -10.27
CA TYR A 66 -22.14 1.98 -10.81
C TYR A 66 -22.16 1.97 -12.34
N VAL A 67 -23.36 2.01 -12.93
CA VAL A 67 -23.52 2.10 -14.38
C VAL A 67 -22.84 3.37 -14.91
N LYS A 68 -23.07 4.53 -14.28
CA LYS A 68 -22.42 5.79 -14.63
C LYS A 68 -20.89 5.68 -14.59
N PHE A 69 -20.33 5.03 -13.57
CA PHE A 69 -18.88 4.87 -13.46
C PHE A 69 -18.29 4.07 -14.61
N PHE A 70 -18.92 2.97 -15.00
CA PHE A 70 -18.40 2.10 -16.07
C PHE A 70 -18.75 2.58 -17.47
N ALA A 71 -19.84 3.33 -17.62
CA ALA A 71 -20.25 3.87 -18.92
C ALA A 71 -19.44 5.11 -19.34
N ASP A 72 -18.91 5.86 -18.41
CA ASP A 72 -18.16 7.08 -18.70
C ASP A 72 -16.64 6.78 -18.79
N PRO A 73 -16.01 6.99 -19.98
CA PRO A 73 -14.57 6.79 -20.16
C PRO A 73 -13.68 7.59 -19.23
N TYR A 74 -14.17 8.70 -18.69
CA TYR A 74 -13.43 9.49 -17.72
C TYR A 74 -13.15 8.71 -16.43
N TYR A 75 -14.17 8.09 -15.83
CA TYR A 75 -14.01 7.38 -14.56
C TYR A 75 -13.21 6.09 -14.70
N THR A 76 -13.44 5.35 -15.77
CA THR A 76 -12.66 4.15 -16.10
C THR A 76 -11.20 4.50 -16.38
N GLY A 77 -10.94 5.64 -17.04
CA GLY A 77 -9.62 6.19 -17.25
C GLY A 77 -8.90 6.54 -15.93
N VAL A 78 -9.63 7.13 -14.98
CA VAL A 78 -9.09 7.42 -13.62
C VAL A 78 -8.71 6.14 -12.88
N LEU A 79 -9.54 5.09 -12.97
CA LEU A 79 -9.23 3.77 -12.39
C LEU A 79 -7.97 3.18 -13.03
N TRP A 80 -7.88 3.21 -14.38
CA TRP A 80 -6.71 2.70 -15.09
C TRP A 80 -5.42 3.46 -14.72
N THR A 81 -5.49 4.79 -14.63
CA THR A 81 -4.37 5.62 -14.20
C THR A 81 -3.92 5.25 -12.79
N THR A 82 -4.87 5.04 -11.87
CA THR A 82 -4.56 4.62 -10.48
C THR A 82 -3.85 3.27 -10.46
N LEU A 83 -4.37 2.29 -11.21
CA LEU A 83 -3.77 0.95 -11.32
C LEU A 83 -2.34 1.01 -11.87
N ARG A 84 -2.15 1.74 -12.98
CA ARG A 84 -0.85 1.88 -13.62
C ARG A 84 0.17 2.55 -12.70
N VAL A 85 -0.21 3.65 -12.05
CA VAL A 85 0.67 4.37 -11.13
C VAL A 85 1.00 3.51 -9.91
N ALA A 86 0.01 2.86 -9.30
CA ALA A 86 0.24 1.98 -8.15
C ALA A 86 1.16 0.81 -8.50
N ALA A 87 0.95 0.16 -9.65
CA ALA A 87 1.81 -0.93 -10.13
C ALA A 87 3.25 -0.44 -10.38
N LEU A 88 3.41 0.69 -11.08
CA LEU A 88 4.72 1.26 -11.38
C LEU A 88 5.46 1.65 -10.10
N CYS A 89 4.79 2.33 -9.16
CA CYS A 89 5.39 2.68 -7.88
C CYS A 89 5.80 1.43 -7.09
N THR A 90 4.99 0.37 -7.10
CA THR A 90 5.30 -0.89 -6.43
C THR A 90 6.55 -1.56 -7.02
N VAL A 91 6.66 -1.62 -8.35
CA VAL A 91 7.83 -2.20 -9.04
C VAL A 91 9.09 -1.40 -8.71
N VAL A 92 9.02 -0.06 -8.75
CA VAL A 92 10.16 0.80 -8.43
C VAL A 92 10.53 0.67 -6.94
N CYS A 93 9.53 0.66 -6.03
CA CYS A 93 9.79 0.43 -4.60
C CYS A 93 10.47 -0.92 -4.35
N LEU A 94 10.07 -1.98 -5.07
CA LEU A 94 10.70 -3.29 -4.96
C LEU A 94 12.14 -3.26 -5.49
N ALA A 95 12.36 -2.66 -6.66
CA ALA A 95 13.69 -2.58 -7.28
C ALA A 95 14.69 -1.78 -6.42
N MET A 96 14.24 -0.70 -5.78
CA MET A 96 15.07 0.10 -4.87
C MET A 96 15.13 -0.49 -3.47
N GLY A 97 14.01 -1.00 -2.98
CA GLY A 97 13.84 -1.49 -1.62
C GLY A 97 14.60 -2.80 -1.35
N LEU A 98 14.64 -3.70 -2.33
CA LEU A 98 15.29 -5.00 -2.16
C LEU A 98 16.81 -4.89 -1.88
N PRO A 99 17.62 -4.15 -2.66
CA PRO A 99 19.02 -3.96 -2.34
C PRO A 99 19.23 -3.21 -1.03
N LEU A 100 18.42 -2.19 -0.75
CA LEU A 100 18.53 -1.43 0.49
C LEU A 100 18.21 -2.29 1.71
N ALA A 101 17.13 -3.08 1.64
CA ALA A 101 16.73 -4.01 2.70
C ALA A 101 17.82 -5.09 2.96
N TYR A 102 18.44 -5.60 1.90
CA TYR A 102 19.53 -6.56 2.01
C TYR A 102 20.74 -5.96 2.75
N VAL A 103 21.16 -4.75 2.36
CA VAL A 103 22.26 -4.05 3.03
C VAL A 103 21.95 -3.82 4.50
N LEU A 104 20.72 -3.36 4.82
CA LEU A 104 20.30 -3.12 6.20
C LEU A 104 20.22 -4.42 7.03
N ALA A 105 19.73 -5.51 6.43
CA ALA A 105 19.61 -6.79 7.10
C ALA A 105 20.96 -7.43 7.41
N ARG A 106 21.96 -7.25 6.53
CA ARG A 106 23.27 -7.93 6.63
C ARG A 106 24.39 -7.08 7.23
N THR A 107 24.17 -5.76 7.32
CA THR A 107 25.18 -4.88 7.92
C THR A 107 25.37 -5.15 9.43
N GLN A 108 26.63 -5.21 9.85
CA GLN A 108 27.05 -5.31 11.27
C GLN A 108 27.62 -3.98 11.79
N SER A 109 27.46 -2.92 11.01
CA SER A 109 27.95 -1.60 11.39
C SER A 109 27.25 -1.08 12.65
N ARG A 110 28.00 -0.40 13.52
CA ARG A 110 27.46 0.36 14.67
C ARG A 110 26.41 1.41 14.26
N PHE A 111 26.42 1.82 12.99
CA PHE A 111 25.48 2.77 12.42
C PHE A 111 24.18 2.13 11.88
N LYS A 112 24.00 0.82 11.99
CA LYS A 112 22.80 0.10 11.51
C LYS A 112 21.50 0.77 11.98
N ASN A 113 21.41 1.09 13.27
CA ASN A 113 20.21 1.70 13.85
C ASN A 113 19.95 3.11 13.27
N VAL A 114 21.01 3.88 13.02
CA VAL A 114 20.90 5.20 12.37
C VAL A 114 20.40 5.05 10.94
N LEU A 115 20.89 4.08 10.17
CA LEU A 115 20.42 3.82 8.81
C LEU A 115 18.95 3.40 8.79
N ILE A 116 18.53 2.53 9.71
CA ILE A 116 17.11 2.16 9.86
C ILE A 116 16.28 3.41 10.22
N MET A 117 16.75 4.22 11.17
CA MET A 117 16.07 5.44 11.56
C MET A 117 15.92 6.42 10.39
N LEU A 118 16.92 6.57 9.53
CA LEU A 118 16.84 7.40 8.33
C LEU A 118 15.79 6.90 7.33
N VAL A 119 15.64 5.58 7.18
CA VAL A 119 14.59 4.99 6.33
C VAL A 119 13.21 5.21 6.94
N VAL A 120 13.07 5.13 8.26
CA VAL A 120 11.80 5.25 8.98
C VAL A 120 11.39 6.71 9.17
N LEU A 121 12.34 7.64 9.27
CA LEU A 121 12.10 9.06 9.54
C LEU A 121 11.01 9.69 8.66
N PRO A 122 10.93 9.42 7.34
CA PRO A 122 9.84 9.95 6.52
C PRO A 122 8.45 9.52 6.97
N LEU A 123 8.30 8.40 7.69
CA LEU A 123 6.99 7.92 8.15
C LEU A 123 6.41 8.80 9.27
N PHE A 124 7.26 9.48 10.03
CA PHE A 124 6.84 10.42 11.08
C PHE A 124 6.38 11.77 10.54
N VAL A 125 6.67 12.06 9.28
CA VAL A 125 6.24 13.29 8.61
C VAL A 125 4.86 13.06 7.99
N GLY A 126 3.88 13.87 8.36
CA GLY A 126 2.52 13.79 7.82
C GLY A 126 2.50 13.93 6.28
N ASN A 127 1.61 13.20 5.62
CA ASN A 127 1.54 13.15 4.15
C ASN A 127 1.40 14.53 3.49
N ALA A 128 0.62 15.44 4.08
CA ALA A 128 0.43 16.78 3.56
C ALA A 128 1.71 17.63 3.66
N VAL A 129 2.42 17.56 4.80
CA VAL A 129 3.68 18.28 5.01
C VAL A 129 4.76 17.79 4.05
N ARG A 130 4.85 16.47 3.87
CA ARG A 130 5.78 15.85 2.91
C ARG A 130 5.48 16.27 1.49
N ALA A 131 4.20 16.26 1.09
CA ALA A 131 3.81 16.73 -0.24
C ALA A 131 4.11 18.23 -0.45
N ALA A 132 3.92 19.08 0.56
CA ALA A 132 4.34 20.48 0.52
C ALA A 132 5.86 20.62 0.35
N GLY A 133 6.66 19.79 1.03
CA GLY A 133 8.11 19.71 0.82
C GLY A 133 8.48 19.37 -0.64
N TRP A 134 7.78 18.42 -1.24
CA TRP A 134 7.95 18.09 -2.66
C TRP A 134 7.56 19.27 -3.58
N MET A 135 6.49 20.01 -3.27
CA MET A 135 6.13 21.23 -4.03
C MET A 135 7.24 22.25 -4.01
N THR A 136 7.88 22.47 -2.85
CA THR A 136 9.02 23.36 -2.71
C THR A 136 10.24 22.87 -3.49
N LEU A 137 10.46 21.55 -3.55
CA LEU A 137 11.56 20.94 -4.27
C LEU A 137 11.37 21.01 -5.79
N PHE A 138 10.16 20.69 -6.28
CA PHE A 138 9.83 20.54 -7.71
C PHE A 138 9.28 21.80 -8.35
N GLY A 139 9.02 22.86 -7.58
CA GLY A 139 8.52 24.13 -8.09
C GLY A 139 9.43 24.73 -9.16
N SER A 140 8.90 25.62 -10.00
CA SER A 140 9.69 26.29 -11.04
C SER A 140 10.87 27.11 -10.48
N LYS A 141 10.70 27.66 -9.28
CA LYS A 141 11.74 28.32 -8.48
C LYS A 141 12.23 27.41 -7.33
N GLY A 142 11.97 26.12 -7.41
CA GLY A 142 12.32 25.14 -6.39
C GLY A 142 13.81 24.79 -6.42
N PHE A 143 14.26 24.16 -5.33
CA PHE A 143 15.67 23.80 -5.14
C PHE A 143 16.25 23.06 -6.33
N LEU A 144 15.53 22.10 -6.90
CA LEU A 144 16.01 21.29 -8.03
C LEU A 144 16.24 22.13 -9.29
N ASN A 145 15.28 22.97 -9.68
CA ASN A 145 15.41 23.84 -10.84
C ASN A 145 16.53 24.87 -10.66
N VAL A 146 16.58 25.51 -9.48
CA VAL A 146 17.62 26.50 -9.18
C VAL A 146 19.01 25.88 -9.24
N THR A 147 19.19 24.70 -8.65
CA THR A 147 20.49 24.02 -8.65
C THR A 147 20.91 23.61 -10.07
N LEU A 148 19.98 23.04 -10.87
CA LEU A 148 20.29 22.63 -12.25
C LEU A 148 20.61 23.82 -13.15
N MET A 149 19.96 24.97 -12.94
CA MET A 149 20.28 26.21 -13.66
C MET A 149 21.62 26.78 -13.25
N GLN A 150 21.96 26.78 -11.95
CA GLN A 150 23.26 27.24 -11.46
C GLN A 150 24.42 26.37 -11.95
N LEU A 151 24.19 25.06 -12.11
CA LEU A 151 25.17 24.14 -12.68
C LEU A 151 25.28 24.23 -14.21
N GLY A 152 24.47 25.07 -14.86
CA GLY A 152 24.45 25.24 -16.32
C GLY A 152 23.89 24.03 -17.09
N ILE A 153 23.23 23.08 -16.39
CA ILE A 153 22.67 21.87 -17.01
C ILE A 153 21.39 22.20 -17.77
N ILE A 154 20.59 23.16 -17.29
CA ILE A 154 19.38 23.63 -17.95
C ILE A 154 19.40 25.14 -18.07
N THR A 155 18.80 25.68 -19.14
CA THR A 155 18.67 27.11 -19.40
C THR A 155 17.33 27.68 -18.97
N GLN A 156 16.31 26.82 -18.83
CA GLN A 156 14.96 27.19 -18.39
C GLN A 156 14.46 26.19 -17.33
N PRO A 157 13.61 26.63 -16.39
CA PRO A 157 13.10 25.74 -15.36
C PRO A 157 12.25 24.61 -15.98
N LEU A 158 12.51 23.38 -15.56
CA LEU A 158 11.73 22.21 -15.93
C LEU A 158 10.37 22.26 -15.22
N GLN A 159 9.31 22.00 -15.97
CA GLN A 159 7.97 21.86 -15.41
C GLN A 159 7.79 20.45 -14.83
N ILE A 160 8.30 20.24 -13.61
CA ILE A 160 8.21 18.96 -12.91
C ILE A 160 6.87 18.88 -12.17
N MET A 161 6.44 19.98 -11.54
CA MET A 161 5.16 20.07 -10.85
C MET A 161 3.98 19.82 -11.80
N PHE A 162 2.93 19.21 -11.26
CA PHE A 162 1.68 18.90 -11.96
C PHE A 162 1.87 17.90 -13.10
N THR A 163 2.87 17.02 -12.94
CA THR A 163 3.13 15.91 -13.86
C THR A 163 2.89 14.57 -13.17
N GLU A 164 2.64 13.53 -13.97
CA GLU A 164 2.56 12.15 -13.48
C GLU A 164 3.87 11.72 -12.79
N GLY A 165 5.03 12.15 -13.31
CA GLY A 165 6.34 11.85 -12.73
C GLY A 165 6.52 12.38 -11.31
N ALA A 166 6.05 13.60 -11.04
CA ALA A 166 6.07 14.16 -9.68
C ALA A 166 5.20 13.36 -8.70
N VAL A 167 4.02 12.93 -9.16
CA VAL A 167 3.13 12.08 -8.36
C VAL A 167 3.78 10.73 -8.05
N ILE A 168 4.36 10.09 -9.06
CA ILE A 168 5.05 8.80 -8.93
C ILE A 168 6.20 8.93 -7.93
N ALA A 169 7.07 9.94 -8.08
CA ALA A 169 8.18 10.19 -7.17
C ALA A 169 7.70 10.40 -5.72
N GLY A 170 6.64 11.20 -5.53
CA GLY A 170 6.05 11.43 -4.23
C GLY A 170 5.45 10.18 -3.59
N ILE A 171 4.74 9.33 -4.37
CA ILE A 171 4.18 8.06 -3.88
C ILE A 171 5.30 7.06 -3.54
N ILE A 172 6.34 6.96 -4.36
CA ILE A 172 7.51 6.11 -4.09
C ILE A 172 8.16 6.52 -2.76
N ALA A 173 8.39 7.81 -2.54
CA ALA A 173 8.99 8.31 -1.31
C ALA A 173 8.17 7.98 -0.04
N VAL A 174 6.83 7.89 -0.18
CA VAL A 174 5.94 7.45 0.91
C VAL A 174 6.02 5.94 1.13
N ASN A 175 6.07 5.17 0.04
CA ASN A 175 5.89 3.71 0.08
C ASN A 175 7.21 2.95 0.27
N LEU A 176 8.35 3.53 -0.15
CA LEU A 176 9.66 2.90 -0.07
C LEU A 176 10.03 2.41 1.34
N PRO A 177 9.84 3.20 2.42
CA PRO A 177 10.11 2.72 3.78
C PRO A 177 9.34 1.45 4.15
N TYR A 178 8.05 1.35 3.79
CA TYR A 178 7.25 0.15 4.05
C TYR A 178 7.79 -1.08 3.33
N MET A 179 8.18 -0.92 2.05
CA MET A 179 8.81 -1.99 1.28
C MET A 179 10.11 -2.44 1.94
N VAL A 180 10.99 -1.50 2.28
CA VAL A 180 12.30 -1.77 2.87
C VAL A 180 12.16 -2.50 4.20
N LEU A 181 11.32 -2.01 5.11
CA LEU A 181 11.14 -2.63 6.43
C LEU A 181 10.55 -4.04 6.33
N THR A 182 9.57 -4.25 5.44
CA THR A 182 8.99 -5.58 5.23
C THR A 182 10.02 -6.57 4.69
N LEU A 183 10.80 -6.17 3.71
CA LEU A 183 11.87 -6.99 3.14
C LEU A 183 12.99 -7.24 4.14
N GLN A 184 13.43 -6.20 4.85
CA GLN A 184 14.48 -6.28 5.87
C GLN A 184 14.13 -7.30 6.95
N SER A 185 12.91 -7.25 7.50
CA SER A 185 12.45 -8.17 8.54
C SER A 185 12.54 -9.62 8.10
N VAL A 186 12.11 -9.91 6.87
CA VAL A 186 12.16 -11.28 6.32
C VAL A 186 13.61 -11.72 6.05
N ILE A 187 14.43 -10.85 5.47
CA ILE A 187 15.84 -11.16 5.17
C ILE A 187 16.64 -11.37 6.46
N GLU A 188 16.39 -10.61 7.51
CA GLU A 188 17.01 -10.81 8.83
C GLU A 188 16.67 -12.18 9.43
N GLY A 189 15.46 -12.69 9.18
CA GLY A 189 15.04 -14.04 9.61
C GLY A 189 15.72 -15.19 8.85
N ILE A 190 16.35 -14.93 7.70
CA ILE A 190 17.07 -15.95 6.94
C ILE A 190 18.44 -16.18 7.59
N ASN A 191 18.72 -17.44 7.93
CA ASN A 191 20.01 -17.82 8.53
C ASN A 191 21.16 -17.50 7.57
N ARG A 192 22.15 -16.73 8.04
CA ARG A 192 23.32 -16.32 7.26
C ARG A 192 24.17 -17.50 6.76
N ASN A 193 24.19 -18.59 7.51
CA ASN A 193 24.93 -19.80 7.11
C ASN A 193 24.49 -20.37 5.76
N VAL A 194 23.26 -20.10 5.32
CA VAL A 194 22.78 -20.56 4.00
C VAL A 194 23.48 -19.79 2.87
N GLU A 195 23.77 -18.51 3.08
CA GLU A 195 24.55 -17.69 2.13
C GLU A 195 26.01 -18.13 2.11
N GLU A 196 26.60 -18.40 3.30
CA GLU A 196 27.98 -18.87 3.43
C GLU A 196 28.16 -20.24 2.82
N ALA A 197 27.21 -21.16 2.99
CA ALA A 197 27.21 -22.47 2.33
C ALA A 197 27.18 -22.35 0.79
N ALA A 198 26.39 -21.42 0.26
CA ALA A 198 26.37 -21.17 -1.18
C ALA A 198 27.73 -20.67 -1.71
N PHE A 199 28.39 -19.77 -0.99
CA PHE A 199 29.75 -19.30 -1.33
C PHE A 199 30.78 -20.44 -1.24
N SER A 200 30.68 -21.30 -0.24
CA SER A 200 31.57 -22.46 -0.10
C SER A 200 31.43 -23.48 -1.24
N LEU A 201 30.21 -23.56 -1.84
CA LEU A 201 29.95 -24.36 -3.05
C LEU A 201 30.36 -23.64 -4.35
N GLY A 202 31.05 -22.51 -4.27
CA GLY A 202 31.58 -21.77 -5.43
C GLY A 202 30.55 -20.83 -6.10
N ALA A 203 29.43 -20.54 -5.45
CA ALA A 203 28.47 -19.57 -5.98
C ALA A 203 29.04 -18.15 -5.91
N GLY A 204 28.99 -17.40 -7.02
CA GLY A 204 29.25 -15.97 -7.00
C GLY A 204 28.12 -15.19 -6.37
N PRO A 205 28.33 -13.90 -5.98
CA PRO A 205 27.31 -13.08 -5.29
C PRO A 205 25.98 -12.99 -6.02
N ALA A 206 26.01 -12.84 -7.34
CA ALA A 206 24.77 -12.79 -8.16
C ALA A 206 24.03 -14.14 -8.17
N THR A 207 24.77 -15.25 -8.18
CA THR A 207 24.18 -16.61 -8.14
C THR A 207 23.56 -16.88 -6.77
N MET A 208 24.28 -16.57 -5.69
CA MET A 208 23.78 -16.66 -4.33
C MET A 208 22.50 -15.85 -4.17
N PHE A 209 22.52 -14.57 -4.60
CA PHE A 209 21.34 -13.70 -4.52
C PHE A 209 20.14 -14.28 -5.27
N ARG A 210 20.32 -14.68 -6.55
CA ARG A 210 19.20 -15.15 -7.40
C ARG A 210 18.69 -16.54 -7.05
N ARG A 211 19.57 -17.47 -6.63
CA ARG A 211 19.22 -18.88 -6.41
C ARG A 211 18.94 -19.22 -4.95
N VAL A 212 19.42 -18.41 -4.01
CA VAL A 212 19.29 -18.70 -2.58
C VAL A 212 18.48 -17.59 -1.90
N LEU A 213 18.96 -16.38 -1.89
CA LEU A 213 18.35 -15.30 -1.14
C LEU A 213 16.97 -14.90 -1.69
N LEU A 214 16.87 -14.69 -3.00
CA LEU A 214 15.64 -14.24 -3.64
C LEU A 214 14.46 -15.22 -3.42
N PRO A 215 14.61 -16.55 -3.59
CA PRO A 215 13.55 -17.50 -3.27
C PRO A 215 13.17 -17.51 -1.79
N LEU A 216 14.13 -17.43 -0.88
CA LEU A 216 13.88 -17.39 0.55
C LEU A 216 13.22 -16.08 1.00
N SER A 217 13.47 -14.99 0.29
CA SER A 217 12.87 -13.67 0.55
C SER A 217 11.47 -13.49 -0.06
N LEU A 218 10.95 -14.47 -0.81
CA LEU A 218 9.65 -14.39 -1.48
C LEU A 218 8.49 -13.98 -0.56
N PRO A 219 8.36 -14.52 0.67
CA PRO A 219 7.30 -14.07 1.58
C PRO A 219 7.36 -12.57 1.87
N GLY A 220 8.58 -12.02 2.03
CA GLY A 220 8.80 -10.58 2.22
C GLY A 220 8.50 -9.77 0.95
N ILE A 221 8.91 -10.28 -0.22
CA ILE A 221 8.62 -9.64 -1.51
C ILE A 221 7.12 -9.57 -1.73
N LEU A 222 6.38 -10.65 -1.46
CA LEU A 222 4.93 -10.70 -1.58
C LEU A 222 4.25 -9.74 -0.60
N GLY A 223 4.61 -9.80 0.68
CA GLY A 223 4.05 -8.92 1.69
C GLY A 223 4.33 -7.44 1.38
N GLY A 224 5.56 -7.11 1.03
CA GLY A 224 5.97 -5.75 0.67
C GLY A 224 5.29 -5.23 -0.59
N THR A 225 5.18 -6.05 -1.65
CA THR A 225 4.51 -5.65 -2.90
C THR A 225 3.00 -5.45 -2.71
N ILE A 226 2.33 -6.33 -1.98
CA ILE A 226 0.90 -6.19 -1.65
C ILE A 226 0.68 -4.92 -0.84
N LEU A 227 1.46 -4.70 0.20
CA LEU A 227 1.34 -3.53 1.07
C LEU A 227 1.55 -2.22 0.28
N THR A 228 2.64 -2.12 -0.48
CA THR A 228 2.94 -0.91 -1.25
C THR A 228 1.95 -0.68 -2.40
N PHE A 229 1.42 -1.74 -3.00
CA PHE A 229 0.37 -1.62 -4.02
C PHE A 229 -0.93 -1.07 -3.41
N ILE A 230 -1.37 -1.60 -2.27
CA ILE A 230 -2.57 -1.11 -1.57
C ILE A 230 -2.39 0.36 -1.17
N LEU A 231 -1.23 0.74 -0.64
CA LEU A 231 -0.94 2.13 -0.29
C LEU A 231 -0.92 3.05 -1.51
N GLY A 232 -0.40 2.57 -2.65
CA GLY A 232 -0.40 3.30 -3.92
C GLY A 232 -1.81 3.49 -4.49
N MET A 233 -2.66 2.45 -4.46
CA MET A 233 -4.06 2.50 -4.89
C MET A 233 -4.88 3.52 -4.10
N ASN A 234 -4.61 3.65 -2.79
CA ASN A 234 -5.31 4.55 -1.89
C ASN A 234 -4.62 5.91 -1.71
N ALA A 235 -3.62 6.22 -2.53
CA ALA A 235 -2.92 7.50 -2.45
C ALA A 235 -3.88 8.68 -2.71
N TYR A 236 -3.87 9.66 -1.78
CA TYR A 236 -4.75 10.84 -1.84
C TYR A 236 -3.96 12.16 -1.85
N ALA A 237 -3.23 12.46 -0.78
CA ALA A 237 -2.60 13.75 -0.59
C ALA A 237 -1.54 14.06 -1.68
N THR A 238 -0.71 13.09 -2.02
CA THR A 238 0.33 13.23 -3.04
C THR A 238 -0.23 13.54 -4.42
N PRO A 239 -1.21 12.77 -4.97
CA PRO A 239 -1.82 13.11 -6.26
C PRO A 239 -2.55 14.46 -6.27
N VAL A 240 -3.20 14.84 -5.17
CA VAL A 240 -3.89 16.14 -5.08
C VAL A 240 -2.90 17.29 -5.17
N LEU A 241 -1.80 17.23 -4.42
CA LEU A 241 -0.84 18.33 -4.30
C LEU A 241 0.19 18.37 -5.44
N LEU A 242 0.67 17.21 -5.90
CA LEU A 242 1.69 17.13 -6.95
C LEU A 242 1.14 16.92 -8.36
N GLY A 243 -0.04 16.31 -8.50
CA GLY A 243 -0.64 16.00 -9.81
C GLY A 243 -1.42 17.15 -10.44
N GLY A 244 -1.88 18.09 -9.61
CA GLY A 244 -2.66 19.23 -10.07
C GLY A 244 -4.05 18.87 -10.63
N PRO A 245 -4.72 19.83 -11.28
CA PRO A 245 -6.14 19.68 -11.67
C PRO A 245 -6.37 18.66 -12.80
N LYS A 246 -5.38 18.44 -13.65
CA LYS A 246 -5.50 17.55 -14.82
C LYS A 246 -5.22 16.09 -14.49
N PHE A 247 -4.42 15.80 -13.46
CA PHE A 247 -4.06 14.44 -13.08
C PHE A 247 -4.98 13.92 -11.98
N LYS A 248 -5.77 12.91 -12.30
CA LYS A 248 -6.74 12.33 -11.37
C LYS A 248 -6.44 10.88 -11.09
N MET A 249 -6.50 10.53 -9.80
CA MET A 249 -6.51 9.16 -9.30
C MET A 249 -7.80 8.91 -8.51
N MET A 250 -8.11 7.66 -8.23
CA MET A 250 -9.36 7.27 -7.55
C MET A 250 -9.49 7.90 -6.15
N GLY A 251 -8.42 7.98 -5.36
CA GLY A 251 -8.46 8.61 -4.04
C GLY A 251 -8.92 10.08 -4.10
N PRO A 252 -8.27 10.96 -4.88
CA PRO A 252 -8.75 12.32 -5.14
C PRO A 252 -10.17 12.41 -5.69
N LEU A 253 -10.57 11.47 -6.56
CA LEU A 253 -11.92 11.42 -7.12
C LEU A 253 -12.97 11.16 -6.04
N VAL A 254 -12.76 10.16 -5.19
CA VAL A 254 -13.65 9.85 -4.05
C VAL A 254 -13.81 11.06 -3.15
N TYR A 255 -12.70 11.65 -2.73
CA TYR A 255 -12.72 12.82 -1.85
C TYR A 255 -13.43 14.01 -2.49
N GLY A 256 -13.17 14.27 -3.78
CA GLY A 256 -13.81 15.35 -4.52
C GLY A 256 -15.35 15.18 -4.57
N GLN A 257 -15.87 13.96 -4.72
CA GLN A 257 -17.31 13.71 -4.71
C GLN A 257 -17.91 14.01 -3.32
N PHE A 258 -17.23 13.65 -2.24
CA PHE A 258 -17.69 13.99 -0.88
C PHE A 258 -17.68 15.50 -0.63
N GLN A 259 -16.66 16.23 -1.12
CA GLN A 259 -16.62 17.69 -1.04
C GLN A 259 -17.77 18.37 -1.81
N LEU A 260 -18.22 17.76 -2.89
CA LEU A 260 -19.40 18.20 -3.67
C LEU A 260 -20.73 17.74 -3.05
N ASN A 261 -20.71 17.17 -1.84
CA ASN A 261 -21.85 16.55 -1.18
C ASN A 261 -22.54 15.42 -1.98
N ASN A 262 -21.85 14.90 -3.02
CA ASN A 262 -22.35 13.77 -3.79
C ASN A 262 -21.94 12.44 -3.12
N TRP A 263 -22.46 12.22 -1.94
CA TRP A 263 -22.19 11.03 -1.11
C TRP A 263 -22.48 9.71 -1.82
N PRO A 264 -23.65 9.57 -2.56
CA PRO A 264 -23.95 8.32 -3.24
C PRO A 264 -22.90 7.92 -4.28
N PHE A 265 -22.50 8.85 -5.13
CA PHE A 265 -21.49 8.56 -6.14
C PHE A 265 -20.09 8.42 -5.54
N GLY A 266 -19.73 9.24 -4.54
CA GLY A 266 -18.48 9.09 -3.80
C GLY A 266 -18.34 7.72 -3.16
N ALA A 267 -19.41 7.23 -2.52
CA ALA A 267 -19.45 5.90 -1.92
C ALA A 267 -19.30 4.79 -2.97
N SER A 268 -20.03 4.86 -4.10
CA SER A 268 -19.89 3.86 -5.16
C SER A 268 -18.48 3.79 -5.74
N VAL A 269 -17.83 4.94 -5.98
CA VAL A 269 -16.44 5.03 -6.45
C VAL A 269 -15.46 4.43 -5.42
N ALA A 270 -15.69 4.68 -4.12
CA ALA A 270 -14.89 4.08 -3.05
C ALA A 270 -15.02 2.55 -3.01
N PHE A 271 -16.24 2.00 -3.16
CA PHE A 271 -16.45 0.55 -3.22
C PHE A 271 -15.86 -0.09 -4.49
N ILE A 272 -15.91 0.59 -5.63
CA ILE A 272 -15.22 0.13 -6.85
C ILE A 272 -13.71 0.06 -6.61
N LEU A 273 -13.10 1.10 -6.03
CA LEU A 273 -11.69 1.11 -5.69
C LEU A 273 -11.33 -0.01 -4.71
N MET A 274 -12.11 -0.18 -3.65
CA MET A 274 -11.92 -1.24 -2.66
C MET A 274 -11.99 -2.63 -3.30
N THR A 275 -13.02 -2.89 -4.11
CA THR A 275 -13.21 -4.17 -4.80
C THR A 275 -12.07 -4.43 -5.79
N ALA A 276 -11.67 -3.44 -6.58
CA ALA A 276 -10.54 -3.56 -7.50
C ALA A 276 -9.23 -3.87 -6.76
N THR A 277 -8.95 -3.17 -5.65
CA THR A 277 -7.76 -3.40 -4.84
C THR A 277 -7.76 -4.80 -4.23
N LEU A 278 -8.87 -5.23 -3.61
CA LEU A 278 -8.99 -6.54 -2.98
C LEU A 278 -8.90 -7.68 -4.00
N THR A 279 -9.58 -7.58 -5.13
CA THR A 279 -9.55 -8.63 -6.16
C THR A 279 -8.16 -8.77 -6.78
N LEU A 280 -7.49 -7.66 -7.09
CA LEU A 280 -6.14 -7.70 -7.65
C LEU A 280 -5.11 -8.23 -6.66
N THR A 281 -5.15 -7.81 -5.40
CA THR A 281 -4.24 -8.31 -4.39
C THR A 281 -4.49 -9.78 -4.05
N ALA A 282 -5.75 -10.20 -3.95
CA ALA A 282 -6.11 -11.60 -3.73
C ALA A 282 -5.67 -12.49 -4.91
N THR A 283 -5.93 -12.08 -6.14
CA THR A 283 -5.51 -12.84 -7.33
C THR A 283 -4.00 -12.91 -7.46
N ALA A 284 -3.29 -11.80 -7.25
CA ALA A 284 -1.82 -11.81 -7.24
C ALA A 284 -1.27 -12.77 -6.18
N ASN A 285 -1.79 -12.71 -4.96
CA ASN A 285 -1.37 -13.60 -3.87
C ASN A 285 -1.62 -15.08 -4.20
N ILE A 286 -2.81 -15.43 -4.70
CA ILE A 286 -3.16 -16.81 -5.08
C ILE A 286 -2.26 -17.31 -6.22
N LEU A 287 -2.03 -16.50 -7.26
CA LEU A 287 -1.21 -16.90 -8.41
C LEU A 287 0.24 -17.16 -8.00
N ILE A 288 0.78 -16.32 -7.14
CA ILE A 288 2.16 -16.44 -6.68
C ILE A 288 2.30 -17.64 -5.74
N GLN A 289 1.40 -17.84 -4.79
CA GLN A 289 1.42 -19.00 -3.90
C GLN A 289 1.32 -20.31 -4.66
N ARG A 290 0.49 -20.39 -5.70
CA ARG A 290 0.39 -21.60 -6.55
C ARG A 290 1.67 -21.91 -7.30
N ARG A 291 2.44 -20.90 -7.71
CA ARG A 291 3.70 -21.08 -8.45
C ARG A 291 4.84 -21.57 -7.57
N PHE A 292 4.81 -21.24 -6.28
CA PHE A 292 5.89 -21.54 -5.33
C PHE A 292 5.57 -22.69 -4.36
N ARG A 293 4.36 -23.24 -4.43
CA ARG A 293 3.96 -24.46 -3.69
C ARG A 293 4.34 -25.75 -4.44
N ARG A 294 4.85 -25.63 -5.64
CA ARG A 294 5.44 -26.72 -6.45
C ARG A 294 6.97 -26.62 -6.40
#